data_515ded4bafc4b2281aff7ebf92b56c1c
#
_entry.id   515ded4bafc4b2281aff7ebf92b56c1c
#
_cell.length_a   1.000
_cell.length_b   1.000
_cell.length_c   1.000
_cell.angle_alpha   90.00
_cell.angle_beta   90.00
_cell.angle_gamma   90.00
#
_symmetry.space_group_name_H-M   'P 1'
#
loop_
_entity.id
_entity.type
_entity.pdbx_description
1 polymer ?
#
loop_
_entity_poly.entity_id
_entity_poly.type
_entity_poly.pdbx_seq_one_letter_code
_entity_poly.pdbx_strand_id
1 'polypeptide(L)'
;MRDPNGSILDQLEDFRGVILRSLAGLAVTVIPGFFVAPYCLEYMVKIVCPEGMKLHYFTPLEPFYVQMQMGLVLGIAAASWWIFWQLASFAAPGLYKHEKSALLKFSFAAAFLFISGAAFSFYVVLPMVMKFSYSFATNGLQPVIGVGDFLSMSSMLILGFAVSFQFPIVLVLLAKMGLVTPETLSKRRPVVITVIFIIAAFLTPPDVISQLAMALPAWLLFEISLWWIKCTVKTREKEDRTEEHLISADDAAKSSDKGTGSRSEARKRRKIRPL
;
A
#
# COMPACT_ATOMS: atom_id res chain seq x y z
N MET A 1 -28.50 -8.03 -1.39
CA MET A 1 -27.95 -8.15 -2.76
C MET A 1 -27.82 -6.74 -3.29
N ARG A 2 -26.60 -6.24 -3.49
CA ARG A 2 -26.38 -4.91 -4.09
C ARG A 2 -26.30 -5.10 -5.59
N ASP A 3 -27.05 -4.30 -6.35
CA ASP A 3 -27.05 -4.35 -7.79
C ASP A 3 -25.68 -3.91 -8.35
N PRO A 4 -25.10 -4.64 -9.31
CA PRO A 4 -23.82 -4.28 -9.93
C PRO A 4 -23.89 -3.00 -10.78
N ASN A 5 -25.07 -2.45 -10.98
CA ASN A 5 -25.33 -1.19 -11.72
C ASN A 5 -25.78 -0.06 -10.78
N GLY A 6 -25.35 -0.06 -9.52
CA GLY A 6 -25.61 1.03 -8.59
C GLY A 6 -25.24 2.39 -9.22
N SER A 7 -26.16 3.35 -9.11
CA SER A 7 -25.99 4.71 -9.59
C SER A 7 -24.64 5.29 -9.08
N ILE A 8 -24.00 6.16 -9.85
CA ILE A 8 -22.79 6.90 -9.42
C ILE A 8 -23.03 7.57 -8.06
N LEU A 9 -24.28 7.96 -7.78
CA LEU A 9 -24.70 8.52 -6.50
C LEU A 9 -24.55 7.52 -5.33
N ASP A 10 -24.89 6.24 -5.53
CA ASP A 10 -24.76 5.21 -4.50
C ASP A 10 -23.27 4.94 -4.18
N GLN A 11 -22.40 4.98 -5.20
CA GLN A 11 -20.95 4.86 -5.01
C GLN A 11 -20.37 6.05 -4.25
N LEU A 12 -20.85 7.25 -4.50
CA LEU A 12 -20.46 8.46 -3.76
C LEU A 12 -20.92 8.41 -2.30
N GLU A 13 -22.11 7.88 -2.04
CA GLU A 13 -22.63 7.73 -0.67
C GLU A 13 -21.86 6.67 0.12
N ASP A 14 -21.52 5.54 -0.49
CA ASP A 14 -20.65 4.51 0.09
C ASP A 14 -19.26 5.10 0.40
N PHE A 15 -18.67 5.88 -0.52
CA PHE A 15 -17.37 6.55 -0.33
C PHE A 15 -17.39 7.55 0.83
N ARG A 16 -18.46 8.38 0.91
CA ARG A 16 -18.67 9.27 2.06
C ARG A 16 -18.71 8.50 3.38
N GLY A 17 -19.42 7.36 3.40
CA GLY A 17 -19.51 6.50 4.57
C GLY A 17 -18.13 5.96 5.01
N VAL A 18 -17.29 5.56 4.07
CA VAL A 18 -15.92 5.10 4.34
C VAL A 18 -15.06 6.22 4.92
N ILE A 19 -15.12 7.43 4.33
CA ILE A 19 -14.36 8.57 4.84
C ILE A 19 -14.77 8.90 6.28
N LEU A 20 -16.08 9.02 6.55
CA LEU A 20 -16.57 9.36 7.88
C LEU A 20 -16.19 8.31 8.94
N ARG A 21 -16.28 7.01 8.62
CA ARG A 21 -15.85 5.95 9.54
C ARG A 21 -14.34 5.92 9.76
N SER A 22 -13.56 6.19 8.71
CA SER A 22 -12.10 6.31 8.82
C SER A 22 -11.70 7.50 9.68
N LEU A 23 -12.36 8.64 9.49
CA LEU A 23 -12.13 9.85 10.28
C LEU A 23 -12.53 9.67 11.75
N ALA A 24 -13.66 8.98 12.00
CA ALA A 24 -14.08 8.63 13.37
C ALA A 24 -13.06 7.71 14.05
N GLY A 25 -12.56 6.69 13.35
CA GLY A 25 -11.49 5.82 13.86
C GLY A 25 -10.20 6.59 14.16
N LEU A 26 -9.82 7.53 13.28
CA LEU A 26 -8.68 8.42 13.51
C LEU A 26 -8.88 9.31 14.74
N ALA A 27 -10.05 9.94 14.89
CA ALA A 27 -10.34 10.78 16.04
C ALA A 27 -10.23 10.02 17.37
N VAL A 28 -10.69 8.76 17.40
CA VAL A 28 -10.57 7.91 18.59
C VAL A 28 -9.11 7.58 18.92
N THR A 29 -8.25 7.40 17.92
CA THR A 29 -6.83 7.03 18.15
C THR A 29 -5.92 8.24 18.40
N VAL A 30 -6.27 9.44 17.93
CA VAL A 30 -5.49 10.67 18.17
C VAL A 30 -5.53 11.08 19.63
N ILE A 31 -6.65 10.87 20.34
CA ILE A 31 -6.77 11.21 21.75
C ILE A 31 -5.73 10.48 22.60
N PRO A 32 -5.65 9.14 22.64
CA PRO A 32 -4.59 8.45 23.36
C PRO A 32 -3.20 8.78 22.79
N GLY A 33 -3.08 8.99 21.46
CA GLY A 33 -1.83 9.43 20.83
C GLY A 33 -1.28 10.73 21.43
N PHE A 34 -2.15 11.69 21.73
CA PHE A 34 -1.75 12.95 22.37
C PHE A 34 -1.13 12.73 23.76
N PHE A 35 -1.67 11.83 24.56
CA PHE A 35 -1.11 11.53 25.89
C PHE A 35 0.20 10.73 25.83
N VAL A 36 0.40 9.93 24.80
CA VAL A 36 1.63 9.15 24.57
C VAL A 36 2.72 9.99 23.88
N ALA A 37 2.34 11.07 23.21
CA ALA A 37 3.23 11.92 22.42
C ALA A 37 4.51 12.37 23.13
N PRO A 38 4.50 12.83 24.41
CA PRO A 38 5.73 13.26 25.10
C PRO A 38 6.77 12.15 25.22
N TYR A 39 6.33 10.93 25.55
CA TYR A 39 7.21 9.76 25.66
C TYR A 39 7.80 9.35 24.29
N CYS A 40 6.99 9.39 23.25
CA CYS A 40 7.47 9.13 21.89
C CYS A 40 8.44 10.20 21.40
N LEU A 41 8.21 11.46 21.71
CA LEU A 41 9.11 12.55 21.37
C LEU A 41 10.48 12.39 22.04
N GLU A 42 10.50 12.10 23.34
CA GLU A 42 11.73 11.84 24.07
C GLU A 42 12.51 10.66 23.48
N TYR A 43 11.80 9.56 23.19
CA TYR A 43 12.38 8.38 22.53
C TYR A 43 12.93 8.71 21.14
N MET A 44 12.19 9.50 20.34
CA MET A 44 12.59 9.92 19.01
C MET A 44 13.87 10.79 19.07
N VAL A 45 13.92 11.77 19.97
CA VAL A 45 15.12 12.61 20.15
C VAL A 45 16.33 11.77 20.51
N LYS A 46 16.17 10.80 21.41
CA LYS A 46 17.27 9.91 21.84
C LYS A 46 17.84 9.04 20.72
N ILE A 47 17.01 8.60 19.76
CA ILE A 47 17.45 7.72 18.67
C ILE A 47 17.94 8.52 17.46
N VAL A 48 17.23 9.59 17.14
CA VAL A 48 17.40 10.31 15.88
C VAL A 48 18.46 11.39 15.99
N CYS A 49 18.56 12.08 17.14
CA CYS A 49 19.50 13.17 17.31
C CYS A 49 20.90 12.64 17.68
N PRO A 50 21.97 13.19 17.07
CA PRO A 50 23.35 12.92 17.47
C PRO A 50 23.61 13.29 18.94
N GLU A 51 24.59 12.63 19.58
CA GLU A 51 24.98 12.92 20.96
C GLU A 51 25.41 14.39 21.12
N GLY A 52 24.87 15.03 22.14
CA GLY A 52 25.16 16.45 22.45
C GLY A 52 24.25 17.47 21.75
N MET A 53 23.40 17.06 20.80
CA MET A 53 22.42 17.94 20.19
C MET A 53 21.27 18.21 21.14
N LYS A 54 20.94 19.50 21.31
CA LYS A 54 19.77 19.94 22.08
C LYS A 54 18.77 20.60 21.14
N LEU A 55 17.51 20.23 21.26
CA LEU A 55 16.41 20.90 20.60
C LEU A 55 15.91 22.06 21.44
N HIS A 56 15.53 23.15 20.81
CA HIS A 56 15.10 24.36 21.46
C HIS A 56 13.67 24.73 21.10
N TYR A 57 12.91 25.29 22.04
CA TYR A 57 11.63 25.92 21.78
C TYR A 57 11.84 27.38 21.45
N PHE A 58 11.27 27.87 20.40
CA PHE A 58 11.35 29.28 19.98
C PHE A 58 10.09 30.07 20.36
N THR A 59 8.97 29.39 20.56
CA THR A 59 7.71 30.02 20.95
C THR A 59 7.07 29.33 22.14
N PRO A 60 6.34 30.08 23.02
CA PRO A 60 5.72 29.50 24.22
C PRO A 60 4.69 28.40 23.96
N LEU A 61 4.00 28.43 22.80
CA LEU A 61 2.97 27.47 22.42
C LEU A 61 3.52 26.29 21.60
N GLU A 62 4.78 26.35 21.21
CA GLU A 62 5.42 25.31 20.39
C GLU A 62 5.33 23.92 21.03
N PRO A 63 5.55 23.71 22.36
CA PRO A 63 5.40 22.39 22.98
C PRO A 63 4.00 21.79 22.78
N PHE A 64 2.96 22.61 22.82
CA PHE A 64 1.60 22.16 22.62
C PHE A 64 1.35 21.72 21.16
N TYR A 65 1.81 22.52 20.19
CA TYR A 65 1.71 22.13 18.76
C TYR A 65 2.48 20.86 18.44
N VAL A 66 3.69 20.73 19.00
CA VAL A 66 4.53 19.53 18.85
C VAL A 66 3.81 18.30 19.41
N GLN A 67 3.18 18.42 20.58
CA GLN A 67 2.44 17.31 21.19
C GLN A 67 1.20 16.95 20.37
N MET A 68 0.46 17.92 19.86
CA MET A 68 -0.69 17.70 18.96
C MET A 68 -0.25 16.99 17.67
N GLN A 69 0.81 17.47 17.05
CA GLN A 69 1.32 16.91 15.79
C GLN A 69 1.80 15.48 15.96
N MET A 70 2.56 15.21 17.03
CA MET A 70 3.01 13.85 17.36
C MET A 70 1.83 12.93 17.66
N GLY A 71 0.83 13.43 18.41
CA GLY A 71 -0.42 12.70 18.67
C GLY A 71 -1.17 12.32 17.40
N LEU A 72 -1.19 13.23 16.41
CA LEU A 72 -1.78 12.97 15.11
C LEU A 72 -1.02 11.87 14.34
N VAL A 73 0.31 11.94 14.30
CA VAL A 73 1.14 10.92 13.62
C VAL A 73 0.94 9.55 14.26
N LEU A 74 0.96 9.47 15.60
CA LEU A 74 0.71 8.25 16.35
C LEU A 74 -0.74 7.75 16.13
N GLY A 75 -1.70 8.67 16.11
CA GLY A 75 -3.09 8.37 15.82
C GLY A 75 -3.29 7.76 14.43
N ILE A 76 -2.66 8.33 13.41
CA ILE A 76 -2.69 7.78 12.04
C ILE A 76 -2.06 6.37 12.01
N ALA A 77 -0.91 6.19 12.67
CA ALA A 77 -0.25 4.89 12.74
C ALA A 77 -1.13 3.84 13.43
N ALA A 78 -1.77 4.19 14.53
CA ALA A 78 -2.68 3.30 15.26
C ALA A 78 -3.98 3.02 14.48
N ALA A 79 -4.53 4.03 13.78
CA ALA A 79 -5.73 3.89 12.98
C ALA A 79 -5.49 3.18 11.63
N SER A 80 -4.24 2.99 11.22
CA SER A 80 -3.88 2.49 9.87
C SER A 80 -4.62 1.20 9.51
N TRP A 81 -4.66 0.22 10.42
CA TRP A 81 -5.45 -1.01 10.20
C TRP A 81 -6.91 -0.72 9.90
N TRP A 82 -7.56 0.13 10.70
CA TRP A 82 -8.97 0.47 10.54
C TRP A 82 -9.23 1.19 9.22
N ILE A 83 -8.36 2.13 8.88
CA ILE A 83 -8.44 2.89 7.63
C ILE A 83 -8.31 1.96 6.43
N PHE A 84 -7.30 1.08 6.42
CA PHE A 84 -7.11 0.11 5.33
C PHE A 84 -8.24 -0.93 5.26
N TRP A 85 -8.81 -1.32 6.41
CA TRP A 85 -10.00 -2.16 6.42
C TRP A 85 -11.20 -1.50 5.75
N GLN A 86 -11.47 -0.22 6.07
CA GLN A 86 -12.57 0.53 5.46
C GLN A 86 -12.33 0.70 3.95
N LEU A 87 -11.11 1.04 3.55
CA LEU A 87 -10.74 1.22 2.15
C LEU A 87 -10.84 -0.09 1.36
N ALA A 88 -10.36 -1.19 1.93
CA ALA A 88 -10.46 -2.50 1.32
C ALA A 88 -11.92 -2.96 1.20
N SER A 89 -12.76 -2.67 2.20
CA SER A 89 -14.20 -2.98 2.18
C SER A 89 -14.94 -2.22 1.09
N PHE A 90 -14.49 -1.01 0.77
CA PHE A 90 -15.02 -0.22 -0.36
C PHE A 90 -14.59 -0.79 -1.71
N ALA A 91 -13.32 -1.21 -1.84
CA ALA A 91 -12.79 -1.79 -3.08
C ALA A 91 -13.28 -3.23 -3.34
N ALA A 92 -13.74 -3.94 -2.31
CA ALA A 92 -14.12 -5.35 -2.37
C ALA A 92 -15.20 -5.71 -3.41
N PRO A 93 -16.29 -4.92 -3.61
CA PRO A 93 -17.32 -5.25 -4.59
C PRO A 93 -16.79 -5.36 -6.03
N GLY A 94 -15.74 -4.59 -6.36
CA GLY A 94 -15.09 -4.63 -7.67
C GLY A 94 -14.05 -5.75 -7.85
N LEU A 95 -13.57 -6.34 -6.75
CA LEU A 95 -12.39 -7.20 -6.79
C LEU A 95 -12.65 -8.66 -6.34
N TYR A 96 -13.48 -8.87 -5.33
CA TYR A 96 -13.67 -10.18 -4.69
C TYR A 96 -15.15 -10.50 -4.47
N LYS A 97 -15.74 -11.23 -5.38
CA LYS A 97 -17.16 -11.63 -5.26
C LYS A 97 -17.45 -12.61 -4.09
N HIS A 98 -16.43 -13.30 -3.51
CA HIS A 98 -16.67 -14.42 -2.60
C HIS A 98 -15.74 -14.61 -1.38
N GLU A 99 -14.74 -13.74 -1.09
CA GLU A 99 -13.82 -14.04 0.03
C GLU A 99 -13.58 -12.88 1.01
N LYS A 100 -14.29 -12.89 2.13
CA LYS A 100 -14.01 -12.02 3.30
C LYS A 100 -12.57 -12.21 3.84
N SER A 101 -12.01 -13.41 3.69
CA SER A 101 -10.64 -13.73 4.09
C SER A 101 -9.58 -12.99 3.27
N ALA A 102 -9.82 -12.81 1.96
CA ALA A 102 -8.91 -12.05 1.11
C ALA A 102 -8.88 -10.57 1.49
N LEU A 103 -10.04 -10.00 1.86
CA LEU A 103 -10.16 -8.63 2.33
C LEU A 103 -9.36 -8.39 3.62
N LEU A 104 -9.48 -9.30 4.58
CA LEU A 104 -8.74 -9.24 5.84
C LEU A 104 -7.23 -9.32 5.61
N LYS A 105 -6.77 -10.26 4.80
CA LYS A 105 -5.36 -10.43 4.44
C LYS A 105 -4.80 -9.17 3.76
N PHE A 106 -5.58 -8.57 2.84
CA PHE A 106 -5.19 -7.35 2.15
C PHE A 106 -5.06 -6.17 3.10
N SER A 107 -6.04 -5.94 3.99
CA SER A 107 -6.01 -4.88 5.00
C SER A 107 -4.84 -5.05 5.97
N PHE A 108 -4.58 -6.29 6.41
CA PHE A 108 -3.46 -6.58 7.29
C PHE A 108 -2.12 -6.30 6.60
N ALA A 109 -1.95 -6.75 5.35
CA ALA A 109 -0.74 -6.48 4.57
C ALA A 109 -0.53 -4.96 4.37
N ALA A 110 -1.60 -4.21 4.08
CA ALA A 110 -1.53 -2.76 3.92
C ALA A 110 -1.11 -2.07 5.24
N ALA A 111 -1.74 -2.41 6.36
CA ALA A 111 -1.37 -1.87 7.65
C ALA A 111 0.07 -2.23 8.05
N PHE A 112 0.48 -3.47 7.80
CA PHE A 112 1.85 -3.93 8.05
C PHE A 112 2.87 -3.16 7.22
N LEU A 113 2.61 -2.96 5.91
CA LEU A 113 3.49 -2.15 5.06
C LEU A 113 3.54 -0.69 5.51
N PHE A 114 2.42 -0.13 5.93
CA PHE A 114 2.35 1.24 6.45
C PHE A 114 3.24 1.41 7.68
N ILE A 115 3.10 0.55 8.66
CA ILE A 115 3.90 0.57 9.89
C ILE A 115 5.39 0.29 9.58
N SER A 116 5.69 -0.65 8.68
CA SER A 116 7.08 -0.93 8.29
C SER A 116 7.73 0.26 7.57
N GLY A 117 6.98 1.00 6.73
CA GLY A 117 7.44 2.24 6.11
C GLY A 117 7.71 3.35 7.12
N ALA A 118 6.79 3.54 8.07
CA ALA A 118 6.99 4.48 9.18
C ALA A 118 8.21 4.11 10.02
N ALA A 119 8.36 2.84 10.39
CA ALA A 119 9.51 2.34 11.15
C ALA A 119 10.83 2.48 10.38
N PHE A 120 10.83 2.19 9.07
CA PHE A 120 12.01 2.39 8.22
C PHE A 120 12.45 3.85 8.20
N SER A 121 11.49 4.77 8.03
CA SER A 121 11.79 6.21 8.11
C SER A 121 12.37 6.60 9.47
N PHE A 122 11.74 6.12 10.53
CA PHE A 122 12.13 6.45 11.92
C PHE A 122 13.53 5.96 12.30
N TYR A 123 13.86 4.69 11.98
CA TYR A 123 15.12 4.08 12.41
C TYR A 123 16.27 4.26 11.43
N VAL A 124 15.99 4.49 10.14
CA VAL A 124 17.03 4.55 9.11
C VAL A 124 17.14 5.95 8.52
N VAL A 125 16.04 6.52 8.01
CA VAL A 125 16.10 7.76 7.24
C VAL A 125 16.33 8.96 8.15
N LEU A 126 15.56 9.11 9.21
CA LEU A 126 15.67 10.24 10.12
C LEU A 126 17.06 10.36 10.79
N PRO A 127 17.66 9.29 11.35
CA PRO A 127 19.02 9.37 11.86
C PRO A 127 20.06 9.71 10.80
N MET A 128 19.87 9.22 9.56
CA MET A 128 20.75 9.52 8.44
C MET A 128 20.70 11.00 8.08
N VAL A 129 19.49 11.57 7.94
CA VAL A 129 19.27 12.99 7.62
C VAL A 129 19.82 13.88 8.72
N MET A 130 19.58 13.55 10.00
CA MET A 130 20.07 14.32 11.13
C MET A 130 21.59 14.28 11.25
N LYS A 131 22.20 13.11 11.08
CA LYS A 131 23.68 12.99 11.06
C LYS A 131 24.29 13.79 9.90
N PHE A 132 23.67 13.75 8.73
CA PHE A 132 24.10 14.52 7.58
C PHE A 132 24.01 16.03 7.86
N SER A 133 22.86 16.51 8.35
CA SER A 133 22.68 17.92 8.73
C SER A 133 23.72 18.37 9.77
N TYR A 134 24.01 17.52 10.75
CA TYR A 134 24.97 17.81 11.79
C TYR A 134 26.43 17.79 11.28
N SER A 135 26.72 17.09 10.18
CA SER A 135 28.07 17.05 9.59
C SER A 135 28.57 18.41 9.07
N PHE A 136 27.66 19.35 8.87
CA PHE A 136 28.01 20.74 8.48
C PHE A 136 28.32 21.64 9.68
N ALA A 137 28.19 21.13 10.89
CA ALA A 137 28.60 21.87 12.11
C ALA A 137 30.11 22.07 12.12
N THR A 138 30.55 23.30 12.33
CA THR A 138 31.94 23.70 12.45
C THR A 138 32.19 24.43 13.78
N ASN A 139 33.43 24.58 14.21
CA ASN A 139 33.79 25.21 15.50
C ASN A 139 33.20 26.63 15.73
N GLY A 140 32.67 27.28 14.68
CA GLY A 140 32.01 28.60 14.77
C GLY A 140 30.51 28.57 14.43
N LEU A 141 29.98 27.44 13.98
CA LEU A 141 28.59 27.29 13.51
C LEU A 141 28.01 26.03 14.10
N GLN A 142 27.23 26.16 15.18
CA GLN A 142 26.48 25.05 15.73
C GLN A 142 25.02 25.16 15.31
N PRO A 143 24.41 24.06 14.81
CA PRO A 143 23.01 24.08 14.42
C PRO A 143 22.13 24.22 15.66
N VAL A 144 21.29 25.26 15.68
CA VAL A 144 20.22 25.44 16.66
C VAL A 144 18.92 25.03 16.00
N ILE A 145 18.40 23.87 16.37
CA ILE A 145 17.20 23.30 15.73
C ILE A 145 16.01 23.45 16.66
N GLY A 146 14.92 24.01 16.13
CA GLY A 146 13.63 24.09 16.82
C GLY A 146 12.98 22.72 16.92
N VAL A 147 12.31 22.44 18.05
CA VAL A 147 11.56 21.19 18.23
C VAL A 147 10.42 21.11 17.22
N GLY A 148 9.76 22.22 16.92
CA GLY A 148 8.70 22.31 15.92
C GLY A 148 9.17 21.96 14.51
N ASP A 149 10.29 22.53 14.07
CA ASP A 149 10.88 22.26 12.76
C ASP A 149 11.34 20.80 12.65
N PHE A 150 12.01 20.30 13.69
CA PHE A 150 12.44 18.91 13.78
C PHE A 150 11.25 17.97 13.66
N LEU A 151 10.16 18.21 14.40
CA LEU A 151 8.99 17.35 14.36
C LEU A 151 8.23 17.46 13.05
N SER A 152 8.14 18.65 12.48
CA SER A 152 7.46 18.87 11.17
C SER A 152 8.17 18.09 10.08
N MET A 153 9.49 18.20 9.98
CA MET A 153 10.31 17.43 9.04
C MET A 153 10.18 15.92 9.31
N SER A 154 10.30 15.50 10.55
CA SER A 154 10.21 14.09 10.96
C SER A 154 8.84 13.49 10.62
N SER A 155 7.76 14.20 10.93
CA SER A 155 6.40 13.76 10.63
C SER A 155 6.17 13.61 9.13
N MET A 156 6.65 14.57 8.34
CA MET A 156 6.55 14.55 6.88
C MET A 156 7.30 13.36 6.28
N LEU A 157 8.50 13.07 6.76
CA LEU A 157 9.28 11.90 6.33
C LEU A 157 8.62 10.59 6.77
N ILE A 158 8.19 10.45 8.03
CA ILE A 158 7.55 9.25 8.54
C ILE A 158 6.27 8.93 7.75
N LEU A 159 5.39 9.91 7.58
CA LEU A 159 4.14 9.72 6.83
C LEU A 159 4.40 9.52 5.34
N GLY A 160 5.35 10.25 4.75
CA GLY A 160 5.75 10.10 3.36
C GLY A 160 6.24 8.69 3.03
N PHE A 161 7.10 8.12 3.87
CA PHE A 161 7.54 6.73 3.73
C PHE A 161 6.42 5.73 4.00
N ALA A 162 5.62 5.94 5.02
CA ALA A 162 4.48 5.07 5.32
C ALA A 162 3.51 4.97 4.12
N VAL A 163 3.24 6.10 3.45
CA VAL A 163 2.42 6.15 2.23
C VAL A 163 3.16 5.54 1.04
N SER A 164 4.47 5.81 0.87
CA SER A 164 5.27 5.24 -0.22
C SER A 164 5.33 3.72 -0.16
N PHE A 165 5.33 3.14 1.03
CA PHE A 165 5.27 1.69 1.24
C PHE A 165 3.92 1.07 0.83
N GLN A 166 2.91 1.87 0.49
CA GLN A 166 1.66 1.38 -0.09
C GLN A 166 1.76 1.10 -1.60
N PHE A 167 2.78 1.59 -2.30
CA PHE A 167 2.95 1.34 -3.74
C PHE A 167 2.82 -0.13 -4.13
N PRO A 168 3.44 -1.10 -3.43
CA PRO A 168 3.29 -2.52 -3.76
C PRO A 168 1.85 -2.97 -3.80
N ILE A 169 1.08 -2.60 -2.79
CA ILE A 169 -0.32 -3.01 -2.64
C ILE A 169 -1.20 -2.36 -3.71
N VAL A 170 -1.01 -1.06 -3.95
CA VAL A 170 -1.75 -0.32 -4.98
C VAL A 170 -1.50 -0.92 -6.36
N LEU A 171 -0.25 -1.23 -6.70
CA LEU A 171 0.12 -1.82 -7.98
C LEU A 171 -0.46 -3.22 -8.16
N VAL A 172 -0.41 -4.07 -7.12
CA VAL A 172 -1.03 -5.41 -7.13
C VAL A 172 -2.54 -5.31 -7.30
N LEU A 173 -3.18 -4.33 -6.65
CA LEU A 173 -4.61 -4.08 -6.77
C LEU A 173 -4.99 -3.69 -8.21
N LEU A 174 -4.29 -2.72 -8.79
CA LEU A 174 -4.48 -2.27 -10.18
C LEU A 174 -4.25 -3.40 -11.19
N ALA A 175 -3.24 -4.24 -10.95
CA ALA A 175 -2.98 -5.39 -11.81
C ALA A 175 -4.10 -6.46 -11.70
N LYS A 176 -4.62 -6.71 -10.50
CA LYS A 176 -5.76 -7.63 -10.30
C LYS A 176 -7.06 -7.13 -10.93
N MET A 177 -7.24 -5.81 -10.98
CA MET A 177 -8.37 -5.18 -11.69
C MET A 177 -8.19 -5.17 -13.22
N GLY A 178 -7.05 -5.62 -13.73
CA GLY A 178 -6.75 -5.61 -15.17
C GLY A 178 -6.43 -4.23 -15.75
N LEU A 179 -6.30 -3.20 -14.88
CA LEU A 179 -6.02 -1.82 -15.30
C LEU A 179 -4.56 -1.63 -15.73
N VAL A 180 -3.66 -2.46 -15.21
CA VAL A 180 -2.22 -2.38 -15.48
C VAL A 180 -1.66 -3.78 -15.69
N THR A 181 -0.89 -3.97 -16.78
CA THR A 181 -0.17 -5.21 -17.06
C THR A 181 1.30 -5.10 -16.63
N PRO A 182 1.96 -6.22 -16.27
CA PRO A 182 3.38 -6.23 -15.92
C PRO A 182 4.27 -5.66 -17.03
N GLU A 183 3.90 -5.87 -18.30
CA GLU A 183 4.62 -5.38 -19.48
C GLU A 183 4.53 -3.86 -19.57
N THR A 184 3.34 -3.30 -19.35
CA THR A 184 3.11 -1.86 -19.34
C THR A 184 3.91 -1.18 -18.23
N LEU A 185 3.90 -1.73 -17.01
CA LEU A 185 4.71 -1.23 -15.90
C LEU A 185 6.21 -1.30 -16.21
N SER A 186 6.67 -2.41 -16.77
CA SER A 186 8.08 -2.57 -17.15
C SER A 186 8.54 -1.54 -18.19
N LYS A 187 7.69 -1.25 -19.19
CA LYS A 187 7.98 -0.23 -20.20
C LYS A 187 7.97 1.20 -19.63
N ARG A 188 7.16 1.45 -18.61
CA ARG A 188 6.99 2.77 -17.98
C ARG A 188 7.92 3.01 -16.79
N ARG A 189 8.90 2.14 -16.52
CA ARG A 189 9.88 2.30 -15.45
C ARG A 189 10.49 3.71 -15.36
N PRO A 190 10.98 4.34 -16.46
CA PRO A 190 11.55 5.68 -16.36
C PRO A 190 10.56 6.72 -15.83
N VAL A 191 9.29 6.61 -16.24
CA VAL A 191 8.24 7.53 -15.78
C VAL A 191 7.98 7.33 -14.28
N VAL A 192 7.90 6.07 -13.80
CA VAL A 192 7.69 5.78 -12.37
C VAL A 192 8.86 6.31 -11.53
N ILE A 193 10.10 6.10 -11.99
CA ILE A 193 11.29 6.62 -11.31
C ILE A 193 11.23 8.16 -11.24
N THR A 194 10.89 8.83 -12.34
CA THR A 194 10.75 10.29 -12.36
C THR A 194 9.69 10.76 -11.35
N VAL A 195 8.53 10.09 -11.29
CA VAL A 195 7.46 10.42 -10.34
C VAL A 195 7.93 10.21 -8.90
N ILE A 196 8.65 9.11 -8.60
CA ILE A 196 9.22 8.86 -7.27
C ILE A 196 10.17 10.00 -6.88
N PHE A 197 11.04 10.44 -7.77
CA PHE A 197 11.97 11.55 -7.50
C PHE A 197 11.24 12.88 -7.30
N ILE A 198 10.18 13.14 -8.04
CA ILE A 198 9.34 14.34 -7.86
C ILE A 198 8.67 14.31 -6.47
N ILE A 199 8.05 13.19 -6.11
CA ILE A 199 7.42 13.03 -4.79
C ILE A 199 8.47 13.17 -3.68
N ALA A 200 9.63 12.55 -3.82
CA ALA A 200 10.72 12.67 -2.87
C ALA A 200 11.15 14.14 -2.69
N ALA A 201 11.28 14.90 -3.78
CA ALA A 201 11.65 16.32 -3.74
C ALA A 201 10.61 17.20 -2.98
N PHE A 202 9.32 16.82 -3.00
CA PHE A 202 8.28 17.52 -2.24
C PHE A 202 8.28 17.14 -0.75
N LEU A 203 8.68 15.90 -0.44
CA LEU A 203 8.62 15.35 0.91
C LEU A 203 9.91 15.55 1.72
N THR A 204 11.03 15.83 1.05
CA THR A 204 12.31 16.05 1.71
C THR A 204 12.74 17.52 1.62
N PRO A 205 13.55 18.02 2.57
CA PRO A 205 14.25 19.27 2.37
C PRO A 205 14.98 19.29 1.02
N PRO A 206 15.27 20.46 0.41
CA PRO A 206 15.90 20.56 -0.89
C PRO A 206 17.40 20.18 -0.85
N ASP A 207 17.68 18.93 -0.46
CA ASP A 207 19.02 18.34 -0.46
C ASP A 207 19.04 16.98 -1.18
N VAL A 208 20.10 16.74 -1.92
CA VAL A 208 20.25 15.54 -2.77
C VAL A 208 20.31 14.26 -1.95
N ILE A 209 20.90 14.31 -0.76
CA ILE A 209 21.10 13.12 0.09
C ILE A 209 19.79 12.64 0.67
N SER A 210 18.99 13.52 1.26
CA SER A 210 17.65 13.17 1.77
C SER A 210 16.72 12.72 0.66
N GLN A 211 16.77 13.39 -0.50
CA GLN A 211 16.00 12.99 -1.68
C GLN A 211 16.37 11.58 -2.17
N LEU A 212 17.67 11.27 -2.28
CA LEU A 212 18.12 9.91 -2.64
C LEU A 212 17.78 8.88 -1.58
N ALA A 213 17.94 9.24 -0.30
CA ALA A 213 17.58 8.35 0.82
C ALA A 213 16.10 7.97 0.80
N MET A 214 15.23 8.84 0.27
CA MET A 214 13.82 8.53 0.06
C MET A 214 13.56 7.81 -1.26
N ALA A 215 14.15 8.26 -2.35
CA ALA A 215 13.85 7.73 -3.69
C ALA A 215 14.33 6.28 -3.88
N LEU A 216 15.49 5.91 -3.34
CA LEU A 216 16.06 4.57 -3.49
C LEU A 216 15.18 3.46 -2.88
N PRO A 217 14.73 3.54 -1.61
CA PRO A 217 13.83 2.54 -1.04
C PRO A 217 12.47 2.49 -1.76
N ALA A 218 11.93 3.65 -2.17
CA ALA A 218 10.67 3.70 -2.91
C ALA A 218 10.79 3.02 -4.28
N TRP A 219 11.90 3.24 -5.00
CA TRP A 219 12.20 2.54 -6.24
C TRP A 219 12.37 1.03 -6.02
N LEU A 220 13.06 0.61 -4.95
CA LEU A 220 13.24 -0.80 -4.61
C LEU A 220 11.89 -1.48 -4.35
N LEU A 221 10.98 -0.82 -3.62
CA LEU A 221 9.61 -1.29 -3.39
C LEU A 221 8.83 -1.42 -4.70
N PHE A 222 9.00 -0.50 -5.65
CA PHE A 222 8.41 -0.60 -6.97
C PHE A 222 8.92 -1.84 -7.74
N GLU A 223 10.23 -2.11 -7.73
CA GLU A 223 10.81 -3.29 -8.39
C GLU A 223 10.33 -4.60 -7.75
N ILE A 224 10.25 -4.65 -6.42
CA ILE A 224 9.69 -5.80 -5.69
C ILE A 224 8.23 -6.03 -6.09
N SER A 225 7.44 -4.95 -6.19
CA SER A 225 6.04 -5.01 -6.61
C SER A 225 5.90 -5.55 -8.02
N LEU A 226 6.72 -5.08 -8.93
CA LEU A 226 6.75 -5.50 -10.32
C LEU A 226 7.12 -6.98 -10.44
N TRP A 227 8.08 -7.43 -9.67
CA TRP A 227 8.47 -8.84 -9.60
C TRP A 227 7.32 -9.70 -9.07
N TRP A 228 6.66 -9.26 -7.99
CA TRP A 228 5.50 -9.96 -7.41
C TRP A 228 4.35 -10.09 -8.39
N ILE A 229 4.00 -9.00 -9.09
CA ILE A 229 2.92 -9.01 -10.09
C ILE A 229 3.25 -9.97 -11.22
N LYS A 230 4.49 -9.97 -11.74
CA LYS A 230 4.94 -10.91 -12.77
C LYS A 230 4.79 -12.37 -12.35
N CYS A 231 5.16 -12.70 -11.11
CA CYS A 231 4.98 -14.04 -10.57
C CYS A 231 3.50 -14.43 -10.48
N THR A 232 2.66 -13.52 -9.99
CA THR A 232 1.22 -13.78 -9.77
C THR A 232 0.46 -13.91 -11.08
N VAL A 233 0.72 -13.05 -12.07
CA VAL A 233 0.07 -13.10 -13.39
C VAL A 233 0.47 -14.38 -14.13
N LYS A 234 1.75 -14.74 -14.10
CA LYS A 234 2.24 -15.97 -14.75
C LYS A 234 1.63 -17.25 -14.15
N THR A 235 1.27 -17.21 -12.87
CA THR A 235 0.59 -18.34 -12.21
C THR A 235 -0.86 -18.45 -12.68
N ARG A 236 -1.59 -17.33 -12.81
CA ARG A 236 -2.96 -17.31 -13.34
C ARG A 236 -3.06 -17.78 -14.79
N GLU A 237 -2.19 -17.28 -15.66
CA GLU A 237 -2.17 -17.74 -17.07
C GLU A 237 -1.93 -19.25 -17.20
N LYS A 238 -1.18 -19.84 -16.28
CA LYS A 238 -1.00 -21.30 -16.25
C LYS A 238 -2.25 -22.04 -15.77
N GLU A 239 -2.93 -21.50 -14.75
CA GLU A 239 -4.18 -22.06 -14.23
C GLU A 239 -5.29 -22.00 -15.30
N ASP A 240 -5.47 -20.85 -15.94
CA ASP A 240 -6.47 -20.65 -16.99
C ASP A 240 -6.22 -21.59 -18.19
N ARG A 241 -4.96 -21.76 -18.63
CA ARG A 241 -4.61 -22.72 -19.69
C ARG A 241 -4.87 -24.17 -19.29
N THR A 242 -4.67 -24.50 -18.02
CA THR A 242 -4.91 -25.86 -17.50
C THR A 242 -6.42 -26.14 -17.47
N GLU A 243 -7.23 -25.17 -17.05
CA GLU A 243 -8.69 -25.28 -17.07
C GLU A 243 -9.25 -25.37 -18.49
N GLU A 244 -8.76 -24.54 -19.43
CA GLU A 244 -9.15 -24.64 -20.85
C GLU A 244 -8.80 -26.02 -21.44
N HIS A 245 -7.63 -26.56 -21.11
CA HIS A 245 -7.26 -27.91 -21.54
C HIS A 245 -8.16 -29.00 -20.96
N LEU A 246 -8.54 -28.88 -19.67
CA LEU A 246 -9.44 -29.82 -19.02
C LEU A 246 -10.85 -29.76 -19.59
N ILE A 247 -11.38 -28.55 -19.84
CA ILE A 247 -12.70 -28.34 -20.46
C ILE A 247 -12.72 -28.91 -21.89
N SER A 248 -11.70 -28.61 -22.68
CA SER A 248 -11.59 -29.13 -24.06
C SER A 248 -11.47 -30.65 -24.12
N ALA A 249 -10.77 -31.27 -23.15
CA ALA A 249 -10.65 -32.71 -23.02
C ALA A 249 -11.98 -33.38 -22.62
N ASP A 250 -12.73 -32.76 -21.70
CA ASP A 250 -14.05 -33.25 -21.27
C ASP A 250 -15.10 -33.13 -22.39
N ASP A 251 -15.08 -32.03 -23.18
CA ASP A 251 -15.93 -31.86 -24.35
C ASP A 251 -15.59 -32.85 -25.46
N ALA A 252 -14.31 -33.14 -25.70
CA ALA A 252 -13.88 -34.17 -26.64
C ALA A 252 -14.32 -35.58 -26.20
N ALA A 253 -14.25 -35.89 -24.90
CA ALA A 253 -14.73 -37.16 -24.35
C ALA A 253 -16.25 -37.34 -24.50
N LYS A 254 -17.03 -36.29 -24.22
CA LYS A 254 -18.49 -36.25 -24.38
C LYS A 254 -18.95 -36.37 -25.85
N SER A 255 -18.20 -35.79 -26.76
CA SER A 255 -18.50 -35.91 -28.21
C SER A 255 -18.19 -37.31 -28.74
N SER A 256 -17.14 -37.97 -28.22
CA SER A 256 -16.80 -39.35 -28.56
C SER A 256 -17.88 -40.36 -28.10
N ASP A 257 -18.41 -40.15 -26.89
CA ASP A 257 -19.46 -41.03 -26.31
C ASP A 257 -20.80 -40.91 -27.08
N LYS A 258 -21.20 -39.71 -27.48
CA LYS A 258 -22.36 -39.47 -28.32
C LYS A 258 -22.22 -40.12 -29.73
N GLY A 259 -21.01 -40.18 -30.27
CA GLY A 259 -20.74 -40.81 -31.57
C GLY A 259 -20.85 -42.33 -31.54
N THR A 260 -20.49 -42.96 -30.42
CA THR A 260 -20.58 -44.42 -30.24
C THR A 260 -22.01 -44.88 -29.98
N GLY A 261 -22.84 -44.12 -29.24
CA GLY A 261 -24.25 -44.39 -29.01
C GLY A 261 -25.07 -44.38 -30.29
N SER A 262 -24.86 -43.36 -31.16
CA SER A 262 -25.56 -43.22 -32.45
C SER A 262 -25.20 -44.36 -33.43
N ARG A 263 -23.96 -44.83 -33.47
CA ARG A 263 -23.53 -45.96 -34.32
C ARG A 263 -24.12 -47.29 -33.83
N SER A 264 -24.29 -47.52 -32.55
CA SER A 264 -24.90 -48.73 -32.00
C SER A 264 -26.39 -48.79 -32.28
N GLU A 265 -27.11 -47.68 -32.19
CA GLU A 265 -28.54 -47.62 -32.57
C GLU A 265 -28.78 -47.77 -34.06
N ALA A 266 -27.96 -47.18 -34.91
CA ALA A 266 -28.05 -47.35 -36.37
C ALA A 266 -27.78 -48.82 -36.79
N ARG A 267 -26.88 -49.51 -36.09
CA ARG A 267 -26.60 -50.94 -36.32
C ARG A 267 -27.73 -51.85 -35.84
N LYS A 268 -28.42 -51.49 -34.72
CA LYS A 268 -29.62 -52.20 -34.26
C LYS A 268 -30.81 -52.05 -35.24
N ARG A 269 -31.04 -50.86 -35.81
CA ARG A 269 -32.13 -50.60 -36.78
C ARG A 269 -31.94 -51.33 -38.14
N ARG A 270 -30.71 -51.58 -38.57
CA ARG A 270 -30.40 -52.36 -39.77
C ARG A 270 -30.67 -53.87 -39.63
N LYS A 271 -30.66 -54.41 -38.38
CA LYS A 271 -30.92 -55.83 -38.12
C LYS A 271 -32.41 -56.23 -38.02
N ILE A 272 -33.33 -55.26 -38.02
CA ILE A 272 -34.78 -55.48 -37.80
C ILE A 272 -35.58 -55.14 -39.04
N ARG A 273 -35.04 -55.29 -40.29
CA ARG A 273 -35.85 -55.33 -41.51
C ARG A 273 -35.98 -56.79 -41.93
N PRO A 274 -37.21 -57.46 -41.78
CA PRO A 274 -37.49 -58.70 -42.36
C PRO A 274 -37.74 -58.47 -43.87
N LEU A 275 -37.47 -59.53 -44.70
CA LEU A 275 -37.74 -59.67 -46.11
C LEU A 275 -39.21 -59.56 -46.41
#